data_84ec65c80b6c198a0a02226633e00b79
#
_entry.id   84ec65c80b6c198a0a02226633e00b79
#
_cell.length_a   1.000
_cell.length_b   1.000
_cell.length_c   1.000
_cell.angle_alpha   90.00
_cell.angle_beta   90.00
_cell.angle_gamma   90.00
#
_symmetry.space_group_name_H-M   'P 1'
#
loop_
_entity.id
_entity.type
_entity.pdbx_description
1 polymer ?
#
loop_
_entity_poly.entity_id
_entity_poly.type
_entity_poly.pdbx_seq_one_letter_code
_entity_poly.pdbx_strand_id
1 'polypeptide(L)'
;MRTGLHHVDRCGFTCVDHVVANFWPTGDTVDPARDVEGQLRYFSFSDHPGHYHQRKAWKNCGCRVSLAASAGHDVRFPGRRVYPFKFLLKHYPIRSEEHGRRKVLADRAPRWNREERALGWHRQYEDLMTAGTFLRDPATLQLFEAADFSEQYLIERLSGIGVFHARPAWATGPRDAC
;
A
#
# COMPACT_ATOMS: atom_id res chain seq x y z
N MET A 1 8.97 -9.57 -7.87
CA MET A 1 8.41 -10.05 -6.58
C MET A 1 9.01 -11.38 -6.11
N ARG A 2 8.98 -12.48 -6.89
CA ARG A 2 9.52 -13.81 -6.46
C ARG A 2 10.97 -13.73 -5.96
N THR A 3 11.87 -13.10 -6.72
CA THR A 3 13.29 -12.93 -6.37
C THR A 3 13.46 -12.23 -5.02
N GLY A 4 12.70 -11.15 -4.77
CA GLY A 4 12.74 -10.45 -3.49
C GLY A 4 12.25 -11.30 -2.32
N LEU A 5 11.20 -12.10 -2.50
CA LEU A 5 10.70 -13.00 -1.44
C LEU A 5 11.68 -14.14 -1.16
N HIS A 6 12.37 -14.68 -2.18
CA HIS A 6 13.46 -15.64 -1.96
C HIS A 6 14.62 -15.04 -1.18
N HIS A 7 14.98 -13.78 -1.46
CA HIS A 7 16.02 -13.08 -0.70
C HIS A 7 15.60 -12.94 0.78
N VAL A 8 14.38 -12.45 1.05
CA VAL A 8 13.81 -12.33 2.40
C VAL A 8 13.85 -13.66 3.16
N ASP A 9 13.49 -14.77 2.49
CA ASP A 9 13.50 -16.10 3.08
C ASP A 9 14.92 -16.58 3.41
N ARG A 10 15.88 -16.38 2.51
CA ARG A 10 17.31 -16.72 2.77
C ARG A 10 17.88 -15.92 3.94
N CYS A 11 17.48 -14.66 4.10
CA CYS A 11 17.83 -13.83 5.26
C CYS A 11 17.11 -14.23 6.54
N GLY A 12 16.30 -15.28 6.49
CA GLY A 12 15.62 -15.85 7.64
C GLY A 12 14.39 -15.07 8.14
N PHE A 13 13.88 -14.12 7.36
CA PHE A 13 12.66 -13.41 7.69
C PHE A 13 11.42 -14.18 7.20
N THR A 14 10.31 -13.98 7.89
CA THR A 14 9.07 -14.73 7.65
C THR A 14 7.89 -13.85 7.23
N CYS A 15 8.09 -12.53 7.19
CA CYS A 15 7.03 -11.58 6.86
C CYS A 15 7.61 -10.35 6.17
N VAL A 16 6.87 -9.81 5.20
CA VAL A 16 7.21 -8.58 4.49
C VAL A 16 6.18 -7.50 4.82
N ASP A 17 6.66 -6.31 5.11
CA ASP A 17 5.85 -5.11 5.20
C ASP A 17 5.87 -4.35 3.87
N HIS A 18 4.84 -3.54 3.60
CA HIS A 18 4.72 -2.79 2.36
C HIS A 18 4.48 -1.31 2.64
N VAL A 19 5.02 -0.46 1.77
CA VAL A 19 4.58 0.92 1.60
C VAL A 19 3.51 0.97 0.52
N VAL A 20 2.38 1.63 0.82
CA VAL A 20 1.24 1.69 -0.10
C VAL A 20 1.31 2.95 -0.93
N ALA A 21 1.41 2.80 -2.24
CA ALA A 21 1.17 3.84 -3.22
C ALA A 21 -0.26 3.69 -3.77
N ASN A 22 -1.12 4.65 -3.46
CA ASN A 22 -2.49 4.69 -3.96
C ASN A 22 -2.52 5.36 -5.33
N PHE A 23 -2.85 4.61 -6.36
CA PHE A 23 -3.00 5.11 -7.73
C PHE A 23 -4.42 5.59 -7.96
N TRP A 24 -4.55 6.78 -8.56
CA TRP A 24 -5.82 7.46 -8.72
C TRP A 24 -6.11 7.79 -10.18
N PRO A 25 -7.38 7.74 -10.61
CA PRO A 25 -7.78 8.26 -11.90
C PRO A 25 -7.74 9.80 -11.88
N THR A 26 -7.15 10.36 -12.93
CA THR A 26 -7.09 11.81 -13.17
C THR A 26 -7.95 12.24 -14.35
N GLY A 27 -8.62 11.29 -14.99
CA GLY A 27 -9.55 11.49 -16.11
C GLY A 27 -10.45 10.26 -16.28
N ASP A 28 -11.52 10.41 -17.03
CA ASP A 28 -12.57 9.38 -17.20
C ASP A 28 -12.23 8.28 -18.21
N THR A 29 -11.09 8.34 -18.87
CA THR A 29 -10.74 7.51 -20.02
C THR A 29 -10.03 6.21 -19.67
N VAL A 30 -10.33 5.59 -18.52
CA VAL A 30 -9.77 4.29 -18.20
C VAL A 30 -10.54 3.19 -18.94
N ASP A 31 -9.87 2.55 -19.89
CA ASP A 31 -10.40 1.42 -20.62
C ASP A 31 -10.36 0.16 -19.73
N PRO A 32 -11.52 -0.41 -19.34
CA PRO A 32 -11.56 -1.59 -18.48
C PRO A 32 -10.99 -2.85 -19.14
N ALA A 33 -10.86 -2.87 -20.47
CA ALA A 33 -10.29 -3.98 -21.23
C ALA A 33 -8.75 -3.96 -21.26
N ARG A 34 -8.13 -2.84 -20.89
CA ARG A 34 -6.68 -2.69 -20.84
C ARG A 34 -6.12 -2.85 -19.43
N ASP A 35 -4.82 -3.06 -19.37
CA ASP A 35 -4.10 -3.09 -18.10
C ASP A 35 -4.25 -1.77 -17.34
N VAL A 36 -4.78 -1.85 -16.12
CA VAL A 36 -5.01 -0.71 -15.23
C VAL A 36 -3.69 -0.06 -14.82
N GLU A 37 -2.63 -0.85 -14.66
CA GLU A 37 -1.31 -0.36 -14.23
C GLU A 37 -0.71 0.62 -15.24
N GLY A 38 -0.87 0.34 -16.54
CA GLY A 38 -0.38 1.22 -17.60
C GLY A 38 -1.18 2.52 -17.75
N GLN A 39 -2.42 2.55 -17.26
CA GLN A 39 -3.32 3.69 -17.43
C GLN A 39 -3.33 4.64 -16.22
N LEU A 40 -3.26 4.11 -15.00
CA LEU A 40 -3.24 4.89 -13.78
C LEU A 40 -1.79 5.13 -13.34
N ARG A 41 -1.22 6.25 -13.75
CA ARG A 41 0.18 6.60 -13.51
C ARG A 41 0.39 7.58 -12.35
N TYR A 42 -0.67 8.23 -11.88
CA TYR A 42 -0.58 9.20 -10.79
C TYR A 42 -0.92 8.55 -9.46
N PHE A 43 -0.11 8.82 -8.45
CA PHE A 43 -0.26 8.21 -7.14
C PHE A 43 -0.01 9.21 -5.99
N SER A 44 -0.48 8.84 -4.80
CA SER A 44 -0.07 9.44 -3.52
C SER A 44 0.26 8.35 -2.52
N PHE A 45 1.15 8.65 -1.58
CA PHE A 45 1.29 7.80 -0.40
C PHE A 45 0.13 8.05 0.56
N SER A 46 -0.30 7.00 1.25
CA SER A 46 -1.34 7.14 2.25
C SER A 46 -0.79 7.76 3.53
N ASP A 47 -1.52 8.73 4.07
CA ASP A 47 -1.19 9.40 5.33
C ASP A 47 -1.94 8.78 6.52
N HIS A 48 -2.77 7.79 6.29
CA HIS A 48 -3.52 7.13 7.36
C HIS A 48 -2.62 6.20 8.18
N PRO A 49 -2.62 6.30 9.52
CA PRO A 49 -1.81 5.45 10.39
C PRO A 49 -1.96 3.94 10.14
N GLY A 50 -3.18 3.48 9.84
CA GLY A 50 -3.46 2.07 9.52
C GLY A 50 -2.81 1.60 8.20
N HIS A 51 -2.32 2.52 7.36
CA HIS A 51 -1.62 2.20 6.13
C HIS A 51 -0.10 2.19 6.27
N TYR A 52 0.46 2.60 7.41
CA TYR A 52 1.90 2.58 7.64
C TYR A 52 2.46 1.16 7.78
N HIS A 53 1.63 0.20 8.16
CA HIS A 53 1.96 -1.21 8.24
C HIS A 53 1.02 -2.02 7.37
N GLN A 54 1.58 -2.67 6.36
CA GLN A 54 0.86 -3.51 5.42
C GLN A 54 1.57 -4.85 5.29
N ARG A 55 1.52 -5.65 6.38
CA ARG A 55 2.17 -6.96 6.47
C ARG A 55 1.26 -8.02 5.89
N LYS A 56 1.21 -8.04 4.56
CA LYS A 56 0.28 -8.87 3.77
C LYS A 56 0.95 -10.05 3.05
N ALA A 57 2.26 -10.18 3.15
CA ALA A 57 2.99 -11.32 2.62
C ALA A 57 3.79 -12.00 3.73
N TRP A 58 3.60 -13.29 3.90
CA TRP A 58 4.28 -14.09 4.91
C TRP A 58 4.57 -15.50 4.42
N LYS A 59 5.59 -16.12 5.02
CA LYS A 59 5.92 -17.53 4.80
C LYS A 59 4.87 -18.40 5.50
N ASN A 60 4.32 -19.35 4.78
CA ASN A 60 3.43 -20.34 5.39
C ASN A 60 4.25 -21.23 6.34
N CYS A 61 3.96 -21.12 7.62
CA CYS A 61 4.62 -21.90 8.68
C CYS A 61 3.75 -23.05 9.22
N GLY A 62 2.57 -23.29 8.63
CA GLY A 62 1.61 -24.26 9.14
C GLY A 62 0.98 -23.86 10.49
N CYS A 63 1.32 -22.68 11.03
CA CYS A 63 0.79 -22.18 12.28
C CYS A 63 -0.50 -21.35 12.09
N ARG A 64 -1.24 -21.16 13.18
CA ARG A 64 -2.43 -20.33 13.17
C ARG A 64 -2.05 -18.87 12.90
N VAL A 65 -2.66 -18.27 11.88
CA VAL A 65 -2.48 -16.88 11.49
C VAL A 65 -3.71 -16.06 11.88
N SER A 66 -3.51 -14.88 12.47
CA SER A 66 -4.56 -13.94 12.81
C SER A 66 -4.45 -12.68 11.95
N LEU A 67 -5.57 -12.27 11.34
CA LEU A 67 -5.74 -11.05 10.57
C LEU A 67 -6.86 -10.17 11.14
N ALA A 68 -7.69 -10.70 12.02
CA ALA A 68 -8.94 -10.06 12.47
C ALA A 68 -8.72 -8.71 13.16
N ALA A 69 -7.73 -8.65 14.08
CA ALA A 69 -7.47 -7.44 14.87
C ALA A 69 -7.00 -6.23 14.06
N SER A 70 -6.63 -6.42 12.79
CA SER A 70 -6.06 -5.39 11.92
C SER A 70 -6.85 -5.19 10.63
N ALA A 71 -8.07 -5.73 10.54
CA ALA A 71 -8.85 -5.74 9.30
C ALA A 71 -8.03 -6.24 8.07
N GLY A 72 -7.12 -7.20 8.28
CA GLY A 72 -6.29 -7.77 7.23
C GLY A 72 -5.02 -6.97 6.90
N HIS A 73 -4.67 -5.94 7.67
CA HIS A 73 -3.50 -5.09 7.39
C HIS A 73 -2.21 -5.55 8.08
N ASP A 74 -2.32 -6.25 9.20
CA ASP A 74 -1.15 -6.74 9.97
C ASP A 74 -1.33 -8.20 10.34
N VAL A 75 -0.65 -9.09 9.64
CA VAL A 75 -0.66 -10.51 9.95
C VAL A 75 0.07 -10.80 11.26
N ARG A 76 -0.52 -11.62 12.13
CA ARG A 76 0.09 -12.04 13.40
C ARG A 76 0.16 -13.56 13.51
N PHE A 77 1.34 -14.06 13.84
CA PHE A 77 1.61 -15.49 14.08
C PHE A 77 2.86 -15.68 14.93
N PRO A 78 3.01 -16.81 15.63
CA PRO A 78 4.20 -17.13 16.40
C PRO A 78 5.45 -17.19 15.52
N GLY A 79 6.56 -16.63 16.00
CA GLY A 79 7.82 -16.63 15.26
C GLY A 79 7.88 -15.65 14.06
N ARG A 80 6.95 -14.71 13.99
CA ARG A 80 6.98 -13.66 12.96
C ARG A 80 8.27 -12.82 13.07
N ARG A 81 9.03 -12.79 11.97
CA ARG A 81 10.19 -11.90 11.78
C ARG A 81 9.95 -11.05 10.55
N VAL A 82 9.73 -9.76 10.75
CA VAL A 82 9.43 -8.81 9.66
C VAL A 82 10.74 -8.36 9.02
N TYR A 83 10.82 -8.47 7.69
CA TYR A 83 11.95 -7.96 6.93
C TYR A 83 12.04 -6.43 7.09
N PRO A 84 13.24 -5.87 7.35
CA PRO A 84 13.38 -4.47 7.73
C PRO A 84 13.08 -3.47 6.61
N PHE A 85 13.12 -3.91 5.35
CA PHE A 85 12.77 -3.06 4.22
C PHE A 85 11.35 -3.33 3.74
N LYS A 86 10.64 -2.25 3.41
CA LYS A 86 9.30 -2.35 2.86
C LYS A 86 9.35 -2.59 1.36
N PHE A 87 8.43 -3.43 0.88
CA PHE A 87 8.16 -3.56 -0.54
C PHE A 87 7.11 -2.55 -0.96
N LEU A 88 7.15 -2.11 -2.21
CA LEU A 88 6.12 -1.27 -2.78
C LEU A 88 4.85 -2.10 -3.04
N LEU A 89 3.71 -1.62 -2.53
CA LEU A 89 2.38 -2.14 -2.84
C LEU A 89 1.63 -1.10 -3.67
N LYS A 90 1.46 -1.36 -4.96
CA LYS A 90 0.59 -0.57 -5.81
C LYS A 90 -0.86 -0.90 -5.47
N HIS A 91 -1.60 0.10 -5.06
CA HIS A 91 -3.00 -0.04 -4.68
C HIS A 91 -3.88 0.85 -5.56
N TYR A 92 -4.90 0.27 -6.15
CA TYR A 92 -5.82 0.92 -7.08
C TYR A 92 -7.22 1.00 -6.42
N PRO A 93 -7.44 1.93 -5.47
CA PRO A 93 -8.69 1.99 -4.71
C PRO A 93 -9.88 2.35 -5.58
N ILE A 94 -9.70 3.28 -6.49
CA ILE A 94 -10.66 3.75 -7.49
C ILE A 94 -9.97 3.69 -8.85
N ARG A 95 -10.70 3.26 -9.90
CA ARG A 95 -10.12 3.10 -11.24
C ARG A 95 -10.70 4.06 -12.27
N SER A 96 -11.92 4.55 -12.04
CA SER A 96 -12.62 5.55 -12.87
C SER A 96 -13.68 6.23 -12.02
N GLU A 97 -14.28 7.30 -12.53
CA GLU A 97 -15.41 7.98 -11.90
C GLU A 97 -16.58 6.99 -11.66
N GLU A 98 -16.97 6.24 -12.69
CA GLU A 98 -18.04 5.24 -12.60
C GLU A 98 -17.73 4.14 -11.58
N HIS A 99 -16.49 3.60 -11.60
CA HIS A 99 -16.07 2.62 -10.61
C HIS A 99 -16.12 3.18 -9.18
N GLY A 100 -15.71 4.42 -8.98
CA GLY A 100 -15.77 5.10 -7.70
C GLY A 100 -17.22 5.23 -7.19
N ARG A 101 -18.12 5.73 -8.03
CA ARG A 101 -19.54 5.87 -7.69
C ARG A 101 -20.16 4.53 -7.31
N ARG A 102 -20.00 3.51 -8.12
CA ARG A 102 -20.49 2.16 -7.83
C ARG A 102 -19.91 1.61 -6.53
N LYS A 103 -18.58 1.60 -6.40
CA LYS A 103 -17.89 1.00 -5.26
C LYS A 103 -18.19 1.70 -3.93
N VAL A 104 -18.18 3.02 -3.93
CA VAL A 104 -18.31 3.80 -2.70
C VAL A 104 -19.78 4.00 -2.35
N LEU A 105 -20.60 4.50 -3.30
CA LEU A 105 -21.97 4.90 -3.01
C LEU A 105 -22.93 3.71 -2.99
N ALA A 106 -22.79 2.77 -3.95
CA ALA A 106 -23.72 1.65 -4.06
C ALA A 106 -23.28 0.42 -3.22
N ASP A 107 -21.99 0.06 -3.26
CA ASP A 107 -21.54 -1.19 -2.65
C ASP A 107 -21.15 -1.02 -1.17
N ARG A 108 -20.46 0.08 -0.82
CA ARG A 108 -19.82 0.23 0.49
C ARG A 108 -20.60 1.11 1.46
N ALA A 109 -21.01 2.30 1.06
CA ALA A 109 -21.68 3.25 1.95
C ALA A 109 -22.90 2.64 2.67
N PRO A 110 -23.76 1.84 2.01
CA PRO A 110 -24.89 1.19 2.66
C PRO A 110 -24.52 0.14 3.71
N ARG A 111 -23.28 -0.37 3.67
CA ARG A 111 -22.77 -1.43 4.56
C ARG A 111 -21.92 -0.89 5.71
N TRP A 112 -21.63 0.40 5.73
CA TRP A 112 -20.83 0.99 6.82
C TRP A 112 -21.61 0.96 8.12
N ASN A 113 -21.09 0.23 9.08
CA ASN A 113 -21.67 0.20 10.41
C ASN A 113 -21.09 1.32 11.29
N ARG A 114 -21.77 1.56 12.43
CA ARG A 114 -21.40 2.62 13.36
C ARG A 114 -20.01 2.37 13.99
N GLU A 115 -19.66 1.12 14.24
CA GLU A 115 -18.39 0.74 14.87
C GLU A 115 -17.20 0.98 13.92
N GLU A 116 -17.35 0.64 12.65
CA GLU A 116 -16.33 0.91 11.61
C GLU A 116 -16.06 2.40 11.46
N ARG A 117 -17.10 3.22 11.51
CA ARG A 117 -16.97 4.69 11.50
C ARG A 117 -16.29 5.22 12.75
N ALA A 118 -16.61 4.69 13.94
CA ALA A 118 -15.98 5.07 15.18
C ALA A 118 -14.47 4.73 15.22
N LEU A 119 -14.07 3.64 14.54
CA LEU A 119 -12.68 3.24 14.36
C LEU A 119 -11.95 4.06 13.28
N GLY A 120 -12.63 5.00 12.63
CA GLY A 120 -12.06 5.83 11.57
C GLY A 120 -11.83 5.09 10.26
N TRP A 121 -12.49 3.94 10.05
CA TRP A 121 -12.43 3.22 8.78
C TRP A 121 -13.24 3.97 7.72
N HIS A 122 -12.79 3.85 6.46
CA HIS A 122 -13.45 4.43 5.27
C HIS A 122 -13.37 5.96 5.15
N ARG A 123 -12.68 6.68 6.06
CA ARG A 123 -12.52 8.15 5.98
C ARG A 123 -11.97 8.62 4.64
N GLN A 124 -11.09 7.84 4.02
CA GLN A 124 -10.53 8.14 2.69
C GLN A 124 -11.59 8.27 1.58
N TYR A 125 -12.83 7.81 1.83
CA TYR A 125 -13.93 7.94 0.88
C TYR A 125 -14.85 9.12 1.21
N GLU A 126 -14.86 9.61 2.46
CA GLU A 126 -15.69 10.75 2.86
C GLU A 126 -15.29 12.02 2.11
N ASP A 127 -13.98 12.27 1.98
CA ASP A 127 -13.45 13.40 1.22
C ASP A 127 -13.86 13.33 -0.26
N LEU A 128 -13.83 12.14 -0.85
CA LEU A 128 -14.23 11.92 -2.25
C LEU A 128 -15.74 12.13 -2.44
N MET A 129 -16.56 11.70 -1.48
CA MET A 129 -18.00 11.92 -1.51
C MET A 129 -18.33 13.41 -1.39
N THR A 130 -17.62 14.14 -0.53
CA THR A 130 -17.80 15.59 -0.34
C THR A 130 -17.36 16.37 -1.57
N ALA A 131 -16.29 15.96 -2.24
CA ALA A 131 -15.80 16.58 -3.47
C ALA A 131 -16.73 16.37 -4.69
N GLY A 132 -17.67 15.43 -4.62
CA GLY A 132 -18.60 15.12 -5.69
C GLY A 132 -17.99 14.42 -6.90
N THR A 133 -16.68 14.12 -6.87
CA THR A 133 -15.95 13.40 -7.92
C THR A 133 -14.98 12.40 -7.32
N PHE A 134 -14.74 11.30 -8.03
CA PHE A 134 -13.74 10.29 -7.70
C PHE A 134 -12.45 10.44 -8.51
N LEU A 135 -12.39 11.44 -9.37
CA LEU A 135 -11.17 11.85 -10.05
C LEU A 135 -10.31 12.71 -9.12
N ARG A 136 -9.02 12.63 -9.29
CA ARG A 136 -8.07 13.47 -8.54
C ARG A 136 -7.34 14.44 -9.48
N ASP A 137 -7.11 15.63 -8.98
CA ASP A 137 -6.27 16.60 -9.69
C ASP A 137 -4.82 16.07 -9.78
N PRO A 138 -4.26 15.88 -10.98
CA PRO A 138 -2.89 15.41 -11.15
C PRO A 138 -1.86 16.33 -10.49
N ALA A 139 -2.16 17.64 -10.31
CA ALA A 139 -1.26 18.57 -9.62
C ALA A 139 -1.08 18.24 -8.13
N THR A 140 -2.00 17.46 -7.53
CA THR A 140 -1.92 17.02 -6.13
C THR A 140 -1.25 15.66 -5.97
N LEU A 141 -0.85 15.02 -7.06
CA LEU A 141 -0.33 13.67 -7.12
C LEU A 141 1.11 13.65 -7.66
N GLN A 142 1.76 12.52 -7.48
CA GLN A 142 3.07 12.24 -8.08
C GLN A 142 2.90 11.36 -9.31
N LEU A 143 3.63 11.64 -10.38
CA LEU A 143 3.72 10.76 -11.52
C LEU A 143 4.59 9.56 -11.15
N PHE A 144 4.13 8.35 -11.46
CA PHE A 144 4.90 7.14 -11.21
C PHE A 144 5.93 6.92 -12.31
N GLU A 145 7.18 7.01 -11.95
CA GLU A 145 8.32 6.57 -12.74
C GLU A 145 9.00 5.41 -12.02
N ALA A 146 9.18 4.28 -12.70
CA ALA A 146 9.73 3.07 -12.08
C ALA A 146 11.15 3.29 -11.49
N ALA A 147 11.92 4.18 -12.10
CA ALA A 147 13.26 4.56 -11.63
C ALA A 147 13.24 5.27 -10.27
N ASP A 148 12.17 6.00 -9.95
CA ASP A 148 12.04 6.75 -8.69
C ASP A 148 11.87 5.82 -7.48
N PHE A 149 11.40 4.58 -7.72
CA PHE A 149 11.26 3.55 -6.69
C PHE A 149 12.53 2.72 -6.54
N SER A 150 13.68 3.35 -6.73
CA SER A 150 14.96 2.81 -6.28
C SER A 150 14.96 2.66 -4.75
N GLU A 151 15.85 1.84 -4.22
CA GLU A 151 16.02 1.68 -2.77
C GLU A 151 16.19 3.03 -2.05
N GLN A 152 16.90 3.95 -2.67
CA GLN A 152 17.18 5.28 -2.11
C GLN A 152 15.90 6.10 -1.90
N TYR A 153 15.02 6.16 -2.90
CA TYR A 153 13.76 6.90 -2.80
C TYR A 153 12.88 6.38 -1.66
N LEU A 154 12.74 5.05 -1.52
CA LEU A 154 11.97 4.47 -0.44
C LEU A 154 12.56 4.78 0.94
N ILE A 155 13.88 4.79 1.07
CA ILE A 155 14.57 5.14 2.32
C ILE A 155 14.33 6.61 2.66
N GLU A 156 14.47 7.52 1.71
CA GLU A 156 14.20 8.94 1.90
C GLU A 156 12.75 9.19 2.31
N ARG A 157 11.80 8.54 1.64
CA ARG A 157 10.39 8.63 1.99
C ARG A 157 10.09 8.12 3.40
N LEU A 158 10.67 6.99 3.77
CA LEU A 158 10.51 6.41 5.11
C LEU A 158 11.19 7.26 6.19
N SER A 159 12.31 7.89 5.87
CA SER A 159 12.97 8.85 6.76
C SER A 159 12.10 10.08 6.99
N GLY A 160 11.46 10.59 5.94
CA GLY A 160 10.54 11.73 6.03
C GLY A 160 9.33 11.51 6.93
N ILE A 161 8.90 10.26 7.11
CA ILE A 161 7.83 9.88 8.04
C ILE A 161 8.35 9.31 9.38
N GLY A 162 9.64 9.48 9.66
CA GLY A 162 10.24 9.07 10.94
C GLY A 162 10.47 7.57 11.11
N VAL A 163 10.37 6.78 10.04
CA VAL A 163 10.58 5.31 10.12
C VAL A 163 12.05 4.94 10.04
N PHE A 164 12.86 5.74 9.32
CA PHE A 164 14.31 5.61 9.25
C PHE A 164 14.97 6.99 9.36
N HIS A 165 16.04 7.09 10.13
CA HIS A 165 16.81 8.33 10.27
C HIS A 165 18.13 8.31 9.48
N ALA A 166 18.60 7.13 9.06
CA ALA A 166 19.79 6.96 8.26
C ALA A 166 19.77 5.63 7.54
N ARG A 167 20.48 5.54 6.43
CA ARG A 167 20.74 4.26 5.76
C ARG A 167 21.64 3.42 6.67
N PRO A 168 21.23 2.23 7.12
CA PRO A 168 22.07 1.39 7.92
C PRO A 168 23.36 1.04 7.17
N ALA A 169 24.52 1.02 7.86
CA ALA A 169 25.81 0.74 7.23
C ALA A 169 25.83 -0.57 6.44
N TRP A 170 25.03 -1.57 6.85
CA TRP A 170 24.89 -2.86 6.16
C TRP A 170 24.08 -2.77 4.85
N ALA A 171 23.34 -1.69 4.63
CA ALA A 171 22.62 -1.47 3.36
C ALA A 171 23.53 -0.97 2.23
N THR A 172 24.80 -0.66 2.51
CA THR A 172 25.80 -0.22 1.54
C THR A 172 26.75 -1.33 1.10
N GLY A 173 26.64 -2.54 1.68
CA GLY A 173 27.44 -3.71 1.28
C GLY A 173 26.99 -4.31 -0.05
N PRO A 174 27.83 -5.14 -0.68
CA PRO A 174 27.45 -5.85 -1.89
C PRO A 174 26.17 -6.66 -1.65
N ARG A 175 25.29 -6.73 -2.65
CA ARG A 175 23.92 -7.31 -2.58
C ARG A 175 23.86 -8.80 -2.21
N ASP A 176 25.01 -9.43 -2.01
CA ASP A 176 25.15 -10.86 -1.75
C ASP A 176 25.43 -11.20 -0.29
N ALA A 177 25.43 -10.22 0.61
CA ALA A 177 25.73 -10.40 2.02
C ALA A 177 24.45 -10.49 2.87
N CYS A 178 23.69 -11.56 2.69
CA CYS A 178 22.75 -12.11 3.69
C CYS A 178 23.16 -13.52 4.03
#